data_56f8336ae6145a9bfb0ae2339d941100
#
_entry.id   56f8336ae6145a9bfb0ae2339d941100
#
_cell.length_a   1.000
_cell.length_b   1.000
_cell.length_c   1.000
_cell.angle_alpha   90.00
_cell.angle_beta   90.00
_cell.angle_gamma   90.00
#
_symmetry.space_group_name_H-M   'P 1'
#
loop_
_entity.id
_entity.type
_entity.pdbx_description
1 polymer ?
#
loop_
_entity_poly.entity_id
_entity_poly.type
_entity_poly.pdbx_seq_one_letter_code
_entity_poly.pdbx_strand_id
1 'polypeptide(L)'
;MRGYHYQEDLRSLRPYIREYKPVLVGVDGGADAILEQGYTPDMIIGDMDSVSDQALRCGAEIVVHAYRNGKAPGTERLKREGIPHVVFPATGTSEDVAMLLADDKDAEMIVALGTHASLVEFLDKGRSGMASTFLTRLRVESKLVDAKGVSQLYQPRVSTWQTLLSP
;
A
#
# COMPACT_ATOMS: atom_id res chain seq x y z
N MET A 1 -3.20 1.94 1.24
CA MET A 1 -4.18 2.72 2.04
C MET A 1 -3.73 4.17 2.19
N ARG A 2 -4.66 5.12 2.34
CA ARG A 2 -4.33 6.55 2.43
C ARG A 2 -4.26 6.98 3.91
N GLY A 3 -3.15 6.70 4.58
CA GLY A 3 -2.86 7.23 5.92
C GLY A 3 -2.52 8.73 5.89
N TYR A 4 -2.37 9.35 7.05
CA TYR A 4 -1.90 10.74 7.15
C TYR A 4 -0.50 10.87 6.53
N HIS A 5 -0.26 11.91 5.72
CA HIS A 5 1.02 12.23 5.07
C HIS A 5 1.59 11.19 4.08
N TYR A 6 0.79 10.20 3.64
CA TYR A 6 1.26 9.16 2.72
C TYR A 6 1.89 9.71 1.42
N GLN A 7 1.40 10.85 0.92
CA GLN A 7 1.93 11.47 -0.30
C GLN A 7 3.35 11.99 -0.12
N GLU A 8 3.62 12.60 1.03
CA GLU A 8 4.94 13.12 1.39
C GLU A 8 5.92 11.97 1.66
N ASP A 9 5.46 10.95 2.37
CA ASP A 9 6.23 9.74 2.63
C ASP A 9 6.59 9.03 1.32
N LEU A 10 5.61 8.81 0.42
CA LEU A 10 5.86 8.19 -0.89
C LEU A 10 6.81 9.03 -1.75
N ARG A 11 6.68 10.35 -1.68
CA ARG A 11 7.59 11.28 -2.37
C ARG A 11 9.03 11.17 -1.84
N SER A 12 9.20 10.98 -0.53
CA SER A 12 10.50 10.80 0.12
C SER A 12 11.17 9.47 -0.28
N LEU A 13 10.37 8.46 -0.66
CA LEU A 13 10.85 7.16 -1.15
C LEU A 13 11.19 7.14 -2.65
N ARG A 14 10.98 8.22 -3.40
CA ARG A 14 11.29 8.28 -4.84
C ARG A 14 12.72 7.85 -5.20
N PRO A 15 13.78 8.28 -4.49
CA PRO A 15 15.13 7.83 -4.77
C PRO A 15 15.26 6.31 -4.64
N TYR A 16 14.70 5.75 -3.57
CA TYR A 16 14.68 4.31 -3.33
C TYR A 16 13.96 3.54 -4.44
N ILE A 17 12.74 3.96 -4.80
CA ILE A 17 11.95 3.32 -5.86
C ILE A 17 12.71 3.33 -7.19
N ARG A 18 13.38 4.43 -7.52
CA ARG A 18 14.11 4.58 -8.78
C ARG A 18 15.38 3.73 -8.83
N GLU A 19 16.08 3.60 -7.70
CA GLU A 19 17.34 2.86 -7.59
C GLU A 19 17.10 1.34 -7.52
N TYR A 20 16.22 0.90 -6.64
CA TYR A 20 15.99 -0.52 -6.35
C TYR A 20 14.89 -1.14 -7.18
N LYS A 21 14.02 -0.34 -7.81
CA LYS A 21 12.90 -0.81 -8.65
C LYS A 21 12.08 -1.93 -7.97
N PRO A 22 11.59 -1.70 -6.74
CA PRO A 22 10.82 -2.70 -6.03
C PRO A 22 9.50 -2.99 -6.74
N VAL A 23 8.90 -4.15 -6.46
CA VAL A 23 7.53 -4.44 -6.85
C VAL A 23 6.60 -3.47 -6.11
N LEU A 24 5.78 -2.74 -6.84
CA LEU A 24 4.85 -1.75 -6.30
C LEU A 24 3.46 -2.37 -6.14
N VAL A 25 3.05 -2.57 -4.91
CA VAL A 25 1.74 -3.14 -4.58
C VAL A 25 0.81 -2.06 -4.04
N GLY A 26 -0.26 -1.77 -4.79
CA GLY A 26 -1.33 -0.90 -4.33
C GLY A 26 -2.36 -1.67 -3.52
N VAL A 27 -2.58 -1.30 -2.27
CA VAL A 27 -3.64 -1.90 -1.44
C VAL A 27 -4.85 -0.98 -1.44
N ASP A 28 -5.97 -1.44 -2.01
CA ASP A 28 -7.19 -0.66 -2.20
C ASP A 28 -6.87 0.71 -2.86
N GLY A 29 -7.34 1.83 -2.29
CA GLY A 29 -7.03 3.18 -2.78
C GLY A 29 -5.53 3.55 -2.79
N GLY A 30 -4.64 2.69 -2.29
CA GLY A 30 -3.19 2.86 -2.41
C GLY A 30 -2.70 2.76 -3.86
N ALA A 31 -3.45 2.09 -4.74
CA ALA A 31 -3.14 2.03 -6.17
C ALA A 31 -3.19 3.43 -6.80
N ASP A 32 -4.23 4.20 -6.48
CA ASP A 32 -4.37 5.58 -6.95
C ASP A 32 -3.25 6.48 -6.43
N ALA A 33 -2.83 6.28 -5.17
CA ALA A 33 -1.72 7.02 -4.59
C ALA A 33 -0.40 6.79 -5.33
N ILE A 34 -0.15 5.58 -5.81
CA ILE A 34 1.01 5.24 -6.64
C ILE A 34 0.94 5.96 -7.98
N LEU A 35 -0.23 5.93 -8.65
CA LEU A 35 -0.46 6.63 -9.92
C LEU A 35 -0.30 8.15 -9.79
N GLU A 36 -0.84 8.76 -8.73
CA GLU A 36 -0.70 10.19 -8.44
C GLU A 36 0.77 10.65 -8.32
N GLN A 37 1.66 9.75 -7.94
CA GLN A 37 3.11 10.02 -7.89
C GLN A 37 3.86 9.72 -9.20
N GLY A 38 3.14 9.33 -10.25
CA GLY A 38 3.70 9.04 -11.57
C GLY A 38 4.33 7.66 -11.70
N TYR A 39 3.97 6.73 -10.82
CA TYR A 39 4.35 5.32 -10.93
C TYR A 39 3.14 4.47 -11.34
N THR A 40 3.41 3.31 -11.92
CA THR A 40 2.41 2.30 -12.19
C THR A 40 2.55 1.18 -11.17
N PRO A 41 1.51 0.79 -10.44
CA PRO A 41 1.59 -0.39 -9.59
C PRO A 41 1.77 -1.66 -10.44
N ASP A 42 2.55 -2.61 -9.95
CA ASP A 42 2.68 -3.93 -10.56
C ASP A 42 1.49 -4.83 -10.19
N MET A 43 0.95 -4.62 -8.98
CA MET A 43 -0.18 -5.39 -8.45
C MET A 43 -1.12 -4.49 -7.65
N ILE A 44 -2.42 -4.79 -7.71
CA ILE A 44 -3.45 -4.16 -6.88
C ILE A 44 -4.19 -5.24 -6.10
N ILE A 45 -4.19 -5.13 -4.78
CA ILE A 45 -4.84 -6.08 -3.87
C ILE A 45 -5.93 -5.35 -3.09
N GLY A 46 -7.14 -5.90 -3.02
CA GLY A 46 -8.20 -5.32 -2.22
C GLY A 46 -9.59 -5.81 -2.57
N ASP A 47 -10.60 -5.17 -1.99
CA ASP A 47 -12.01 -5.41 -2.32
C ASP A 47 -12.47 -4.68 -3.59
N MET A 48 -11.62 -3.81 -4.14
CA MET A 48 -11.83 -2.99 -5.35
C MET A 48 -12.87 -1.87 -5.21
N ASP A 49 -13.47 -1.66 -4.06
CA ASP A 49 -14.51 -0.64 -3.88
C ASP A 49 -13.95 0.79 -3.94
N SER A 50 -12.71 0.97 -3.47
CA SER A 50 -12.03 2.27 -3.41
C SER A 50 -10.98 2.49 -4.50
N VAL A 51 -10.89 1.60 -5.48
CA VAL A 51 -9.94 1.67 -6.59
C VAL A 51 -10.58 2.37 -7.79
N SER A 52 -9.91 3.38 -8.36
CA SER A 52 -10.42 4.10 -9.53
C SER A 52 -10.39 3.23 -10.80
N ASP A 53 -11.22 3.59 -11.79
CA ASP A 53 -11.20 2.94 -13.10
C ASP A 53 -9.86 3.10 -13.81
N GLN A 54 -9.17 4.23 -13.58
CA GLN A 54 -7.83 4.46 -14.10
C GLN A 54 -6.83 3.44 -13.52
N ALA A 55 -6.88 3.20 -12.22
CA ALA A 55 -6.00 2.24 -11.57
C ALA A 55 -6.31 0.80 -12.01
N LEU A 56 -7.59 0.43 -12.13
CA LEU A 56 -7.98 -0.88 -12.60
C LEU A 56 -7.54 -1.19 -14.04
N ARG A 57 -7.27 -0.16 -14.85
CA ARG A 57 -6.84 -0.28 -16.27
C ARG A 57 -5.38 0.09 -16.50
N CYS A 58 -4.58 0.29 -15.44
CA CYS A 58 -3.18 0.70 -15.58
C CYS A 58 -2.24 -0.43 -16.04
N GLY A 59 -2.72 -1.66 -16.14
CA GLY A 59 -1.93 -2.84 -16.51
C GLY A 59 -1.38 -3.65 -15.33
N ALA A 60 -1.73 -3.27 -14.10
CA ALA A 60 -1.38 -4.03 -12.90
C ALA A 60 -2.12 -5.37 -12.84
N GLU A 61 -1.52 -6.36 -12.19
CA GLU A 61 -2.22 -7.59 -11.81
C GLU A 61 -3.25 -7.29 -10.72
N ILE A 62 -4.50 -7.71 -10.93
CA ILE A 62 -5.61 -7.46 -10.00
C ILE A 62 -5.89 -8.69 -9.16
N VAL A 63 -5.73 -8.56 -7.84
CA VAL A 63 -6.02 -9.60 -6.85
C VAL A 63 -7.17 -9.16 -5.97
N VAL A 64 -8.35 -9.74 -6.18
CA VAL A 64 -9.53 -9.41 -5.39
C VAL A 64 -9.50 -10.18 -4.08
N HIS A 65 -9.40 -9.46 -2.98
CA HIS A 65 -9.52 -10.03 -1.65
C HIS A 65 -10.98 -10.43 -1.41
N ALA A 66 -11.22 -11.72 -1.29
CA ALA A 66 -12.54 -12.29 -1.03
C ALA A 66 -12.68 -12.70 0.44
N TYR A 67 -13.90 -12.68 0.94
CA TYR A 67 -14.22 -13.29 2.22
C TYR A 67 -13.87 -14.79 2.22
N ARG A 68 -13.63 -15.36 3.38
CA ARG A 68 -13.30 -16.79 3.55
C ARG A 68 -14.30 -17.74 2.88
N ASN A 69 -15.55 -17.34 2.75
CA ASN A 69 -16.60 -18.09 2.05
C ASN A 69 -16.55 -17.91 0.52
N GLY A 70 -15.54 -17.22 -0.01
CA GLY A 70 -15.37 -16.93 -1.42
C GLY A 70 -16.22 -15.78 -1.97
N LYS A 71 -17.05 -15.13 -1.15
CA LYS A 71 -17.85 -13.99 -1.58
C LYS A 71 -16.93 -12.78 -1.80
N ALA A 72 -16.94 -12.21 -3.00
CA ALA A 72 -16.10 -11.09 -3.42
C ALA A 72 -16.95 -10.09 -4.24
N PRO A 73 -17.63 -9.13 -3.58
CA PRO A 73 -18.50 -8.17 -4.29
C PRO A 73 -17.80 -7.40 -5.39
N GLY A 74 -16.54 -7.01 -5.20
CA GLY A 74 -15.75 -6.27 -6.19
C GLY A 74 -15.56 -7.01 -7.52
N THR A 75 -15.71 -8.33 -7.55
CA THR A 75 -15.58 -9.09 -8.81
C THR A 75 -16.67 -8.78 -9.83
N GLU A 76 -17.85 -8.37 -9.40
CA GLU A 76 -18.96 -8.06 -10.31
C GLU A 76 -18.63 -6.85 -11.20
N ARG A 77 -18.00 -5.80 -10.61
CA ARG A 77 -17.50 -4.64 -11.35
C ARG A 77 -16.46 -5.06 -12.39
N LEU A 78 -15.46 -5.83 -11.97
CA LEU A 78 -14.37 -6.27 -12.84
C LEU A 78 -14.87 -7.15 -14.00
N LYS A 79 -15.78 -8.08 -13.73
CA LYS A 79 -16.40 -8.93 -14.78
C LYS A 79 -17.19 -8.12 -15.79
N ARG A 80 -18.00 -7.16 -15.31
CA ARG A 80 -18.79 -6.27 -16.19
C ARG A 80 -17.89 -5.44 -17.10
N GLU A 81 -16.71 -5.04 -16.60
CA GLU A 81 -15.75 -4.22 -17.34
C GLU A 81 -14.71 -5.03 -18.13
N GLY A 82 -14.78 -6.36 -18.05
CA GLY A 82 -13.86 -7.27 -18.76
C GLY A 82 -12.42 -7.18 -18.25
N ILE A 83 -12.21 -6.82 -16.99
CA ILE A 83 -10.88 -6.69 -16.37
C ILE A 83 -10.44 -8.05 -15.83
N PRO A 84 -9.31 -8.61 -16.33
CA PRO A 84 -8.75 -9.85 -15.80
C PRO A 84 -8.39 -9.71 -14.31
N HIS A 85 -8.72 -10.69 -13.50
CA HIS A 85 -8.44 -10.67 -12.06
C HIS A 85 -8.35 -12.08 -11.47
N VAL A 86 -7.66 -12.18 -10.34
CA VAL A 86 -7.60 -13.39 -9.51
C VAL A 86 -8.41 -13.14 -8.24
N VAL A 87 -9.23 -14.09 -7.84
CA VAL A 87 -9.97 -14.05 -6.56
C VAL A 87 -9.18 -14.81 -5.51
N PHE A 88 -8.84 -14.14 -4.43
CA PHE A 88 -8.03 -14.69 -3.34
C PHE A 88 -8.83 -14.68 -2.02
N PRO A 89 -9.43 -15.81 -1.61
CA PRO A 89 -10.15 -15.92 -0.33
C PRO A 89 -9.16 -15.95 0.84
N ALA A 90 -9.27 -14.97 1.73
CA ALA A 90 -8.42 -14.89 2.91
C ALA A 90 -9.15 -14.30 4.11
N THR A 91 -8.60 -14.53 5.30
CA THR A 91 -8.98 -13.84 6.53
C THR A 91 -8.04 -12.67 6.77
N GLY A 92 -8.51 -11.65 7.47
CA GLY A 92 -7.72 -10.46 7.74
C GLY A 92 -8.10 -9.28 6.85
N THR A 93 -7.23 -8.30 6.79
CA THR A 93 -7.38 -7.12 5.94
C THR A 93 -6.67 -7.31 4.60
N SER A 94 -6.98 -6.47 3.61
CA SER A 94 -6.26 -6.48 2.32
C SER A 94 -4.77 -6.17 2.50
N GLU A 95 -4.42 -5.37 3.51
CA GLU A 95 -3.03 -5.10 3.92
C GLU A 95 -2.34 -6.37 4.42
N ASP A 96 -3.02 -7.17 5.25
CA ASP A 96 -2.48 -8.44 5.74
C ASP A 96 -2.20 -9.40 4.59
N VAL A 97 -3.15 -9.50 3.65
CA VAL A 97 -3.01 -10.34 2.46
C VAL A 97 -1.80 -9.91 1.62
N ALA A 98 -1.62 -8.61 1.41
CA ALA A 98 -0.48 -8.09 0.66
C ALA A 98 0.86 -8.43 1.32
N MET A 99 0.98 -8.24 2.63
CA MET A 99 2.20 -8.55 3.38
C MET A 99 2.51 -10.06 3.40
N LEU A 100 1.49 -10.89 3.62
CA LEU A 100 1.64 -12.34 3.65
C LEU A 100 1.97 -12.89 2.26
N LEU A 101 1.41 -12.33 1.20
CA LEU A 101 1.76 -12.70 -0.17
C LEU A 101 3.21 -12.36 -0.50
N ALA A 102 3.68 -11.17 -0.10
CA ALA A 102 5.07 -10.79 -0.26
C ALA A 102 6.01 -11.73 0.51
N ASP A 103 5.66 -12.11 1.75
CA ASP A 103 6.41 -13.07 2.55
C ASP A 103 6.45 -14.46 1.91
N ASP A 104 5.30 -14.95 1.39
CA ASP A 104 5.19 -16.25 0.70
C ASP A 104 6.00 -16.30 -0.61
N LYS A 105 6.21 -15.14 -1.24
CA LYS A 105 7.03 -14.99 -2.44
C LYS A 105 8.49 -14.63 -2.14
N ASP A 106 8.95 -14.90 -0.93
CA ASP A 106 10.32 -14.72 -0.50
C ASP A 106 10.86 -13.28 -0.68
N ALA A 107 10.00 -12.28 -0.50
CA ALA A 107 10.46 -10.90 -0.46
C ALA A 107 11.54 -10.74 0.61
N GLU A 108 12.67 -10.16 0.25
CA GLU A 108 13.76 -9.88 1.19
C GLU A 108 13.40 -8.73 2.13
N MET A 109 12.61 -7.77 1.65
CA MET A 109 12.14 -6.61 2.41
C MET A 109 10.75 -6.20 1.96
N ILE A 110 9.93 -5.79 2.93
CA ILE A 110 8.58 -5.24 2.72
C ILE A 110 8.57 -3.82 3.27
N VAL A 111 8.38 -2.83 2.40
CA VAL A 111 8.24 -1.44 2.80
C VAL A 111 6.76 -1.07 2.83
N ALA A 112 6.21 -0.89 4.03
CA ALA A 112 4.81 -0.55 4.23
C ALA A 112 4.62 0.96 4.37
N LEU A 113 3.65 1.51 3.62
CA LEU A 113 3.37 2.94 3.58
C LEU A 113 1.87 3.22 3.74
N GLY A 114 1.53 4.24 4.52
CA GLY A 114 0.14 4.62 4.73
C GLY A 114 -0.67 3.60 5.52
N THR A 115 -0.01 2.77 6.29
CA THR A 115 -0.64 1.71 7.09
C THR A 115 -1.34 2.26 8.32
N HIS A 116 -2.44 1.63 8.73
CA HIS A 116 -3.24 1.96 9.91
C HIS A 116 -2.99 0.95 11.04
N ALA A 117 -1.77 0.85 11.52
CA ALA A 117 -1.40 -0.12 12.55
C ALA A 117 -0.77 0.55 13.77
N SER A 118 -1.41 1.58 14.32
CA SER A 118 -1.01 2.13 15.59
C SER A 118 -1.74 1.44 16.76
N LEU A 119 -1.07 1.38 17.92
CA LEU A 119 -1.70 0.86 19.14
C LEU A 119 -2.95 1.67 19.51
N VAL A 120 -2.96 2.96 19.24
CA VAL A 120 -4.12 3.84 19.44
C VAL A 120 -5.29 3.42 18.56
N GLU A 121 -5.06 3.14 17.27
CA GLU A 121 -6.10 2.65 16.37
C GLU A 121 -6.61 1.25 16.77
N PHE A 122 -5.73 0.43 17.33
CA PHE A 122 -6.11 -0.87 17.87
C PHE A 122 -7.03 -0.74 19.10
N LEU A 123 -6.72 0.18 20.00
CA LEU A 123 -7.47 0.36 21.25
C LEU A 123 -8.77 1.17 21.05
N ASP A 124 -8.73 2.24 20.24
CA ASP A 124 -9.85 3.17 20.10
C ASP A 124 -10.95 2.69 19.17
N LYS A 125 -10.61 1.96 18.11
CA LYS A 125 -11.57 1.66 17.04
C LYS A 125 -12.18 0.26 17.11
N GLY A 126 -11.65 -0.66 17.94
CA GLY A 126 -12.18 -2.03 18.05
C GLY A 126 -12.36 -2.69 16.66
N ARG A 127 -11.58 -2.28 15.67
CA ARG A 127 -11.79 -2.60 14.26
C ARG A 127 -11.68 -4.10 14.05
N SER A 128 -12.69 -4.68 13.43
CA SER A 128 -12.60 -6.05 12.93
C SER A 128 -11.34 -6.18 12.05
N GLY A 129 -10.50 -7.16 12.35
CA GLY A 129 -9.25 -7.39 11.61
C GLY A 129 -7.97 -6.83 12.26
N MET A 130 -8.05 -6.01 13.32
CA MET A 130 -6.84 -5.47 13.96
C MET A 130 -5.95 -6.56 14.61
N ALA A 131 -6.56 -7.62 15.14
CA ALA A 131 -5.81 -8.76 15.67
C ALA A 131 -5.02 -9.47 14.58
N SER A 132 -5.59 -9.66 13.38
CA SER A 132 -4.89 -10.26 12.25
C SER A 132 -3.75 -9.37 11.76
N THR A 133 -3.95 -8.07 11.69
CA THR A 133 -2.91 -7.10 11.33
C THR A 133 -1.73 -7.16 12.29
N PHE A 134 -1.99 -7.27 13.59
CA PHE A 134 -0.93 -7.41 14.59
C PHE A 134 -0.14 -8.71 14.40
N LEU A 135 -0.81 -9.84 14.22
CA LEU A 135 -0.18 -11.14 14.00
C LEU A 135 0.61 -11.19 12.67
N THR A 136 0.06 -10.61 11.62
CA THR A 136 0.73 -10.49 10.31
C THR A 136 2.02 -9.70 10.45
N ARG A 137 1.99 -8.55 11.11
CA ARG A 137 3.18 -7.73 11.33
C ARG A 137 4.25 -8.46 12.16
N LEU A 138 3.85 -9.20 13.19
CA LEU A 138 4.80 -10.05 13.94
C LEU A 138 5.46 -11.11 13.04
N ARG A 139 4.69 -11.72 12.14
CA ARG A 139 5.22 -12.73 11.23
C ARG A 139 6.26 -12.18 10.26
N VAL A 140 6.02 -10.99 9.72
CA VAL A 140 6.90 -10.37 8.73
C VAL A 140 7.90 -9.37 9.33
N GLU A 141 7.97 -9.25 10.65
CA GLU A 141 8.72 -8.24 11.40
C GLU A 141 10.16 -8.10 10.91
N SER A 142 10.86 -9.23 10.70
CA SER A 142 12.27 -9.23 10.29
C SER A 142 12.50 -8.63 8.88
N LYS A 143 11.46 -8.55 8.07
CA LYS A 143 11.48 -8.02 6.70
C LYS A 143 10.75 -6.69 6.57
N LEU A 144 9.97 -6.29 7.58
CA LEU A 144 9.07 -5.16 7.50
C LEU A 144 9.75 -3.86 7.88
N VAL A 145 9.71 -2.90 6.97
CA VAL A 145 10.05 -1.50 7.21
C VAL A 145 8.78 -0.67 7.14
N ASP A 146 8.34 -0.13 8.27
CA ASP A 146 7.23 0.82 8.31
C ASP A 146 7.75 2.21 7.95
N ALA A 147 7.38 2.69 6.75
CA ALA A 147 7.82 3.98 6.23
C ALA A 147 6.88 5.14 6.60
N LYS A 148 5.94 4.92 7.53
CA LYS A 148 5.05 5.97 8.04
C LYS A 148 5.88 7.07 8.72
N GLY A 149 5.74 8.30 8.22
CA GLY A 149 6.46 9.46 8.75
C GLY A 149 7.91 9.56 8.28
N VAL A 150 8.34 8.76 7.31
CA VAL A 150 9.70 8.86 6.76
C VAL A 150 10.00 10.25 6.20
N SER A 151 8.99 10.97 5.70
CA SER A 151 9.10 12.35 5.23
C SER A 151 9.53 13.33 6.33
N GLN A 152 9.26 13.03 7.59
CA GLN A 152 9.66 13.88 8.72
C GLN A 152 11.17 13.78 8.99
N LEU A 153 11.81 12.69 8.59
CA LEU A 153 13.26 12.50 8.72
C LEU A 153 14.05 13.29 7.68
N TYR A 154 13.45 13.54 6.52
CA TYR A 154 14.05 14.24 5.40
C TYR A 154 13.41 15.62 5.23
N GLN A 155 13.60 16.52 6.19
CA GLN A 155 13.34 17.94 5.94
C GLN A 155 14.46 18.44 4.99
N PRO A 156 14.10 18.95 3.79
CA PRO A 156 15.10 19.56 2.94
C PRO A 156 15.74 20.72 3.73
N ARG A 157 17.00 20.60 4.07
CA ARG A 157 17.76 21.77 4.55
C ARG A 157 17.70 22.76 3.41
N VAL A 158 16.97 23.84 3.60
CA VAL A 158 17.01 24.99 2.71
C VAL A 158 18.47 25.40 2.65
N SER A 159 19.08 25.21 1.50
CA SER A 159 20.47 25.61 1.28
C SER A 159 20.52 27.12 1.47
N THR A 160 21.13 27.57 2.54
CA THR A 160 21.33 28.98 2.92
C THR A 160 22.12 29.79 1.88
N TRP A 161 22.53 29.16 0.78
CA TRP A 161 23.23 29.81 -0.33
C TRP A 161 22.31 30.64 -1.23
N GLN A 162 21.01 30.45 -1.19
CA GLN A 162 20.06 31.24 -2.00
C GLN A 162 19.63 32.56 -1.37
N THR A 163 19.90 32.78 -0.09
CA THR A 163 19.57 34.03 0.60
C THR A 163 20.68 35.10 0.53
N LEU A 164 21.84 34.79 -0.05
CA LEU A 164 22.98 35.73 -0.15
C LEU A 164 23.10 36.39 -1.54
N LEU A 165 22.18 36.15 -2.46
CA LEU A 165 22.21 36.70 -3.83
C LEU A 165 20.96 37.51 -4.18
N SER A 166 20.32 38.16 -3.21
CA SER A 166 19.35 39.21 -3.53
C SER A 166 19.99 40.58 -3.24
N PRO A 167 20.10 41.45 -4.25
CA PRO A 167 20.66 42.78 -4.14
C PRO A 167 19.79 43.71 -3.28
#